data_d3d50de6efc6e1a6547e0e54e3f1a1a7
#
_entry.id   d3d50de6efc6e1a6547e0e54e3f1a1a7
#
_cell.length_a   1.000
_cell.length_b   1.000
_cell.length_c   1.000
_cell.angle_alpha   90.00
_cell.angle_beta   90.00
_cell.angle_gamma   90.00
#
_symmetry.space_group_name_H-M   'P 1'
#
loop_
_entity.id
_entity.type
_entity.pdbx_description
1 polymer ?
#
loop_
_entity_poly.entity_id
_entity_poly.type
_entity_poly.pdbx_seq_one_letter_code
_entity_poly.pdbx_strand_id
1 'polypeptide(L)'
;MVTLDAIRGPVAQELEEFDAFVRRNFKVENELLSGMVDYILSSRGKGVRPLLVLLSAALNAPAGGRGIGQRTYLAAMLVEIIHTASLIHDDVIDEADTRRGRASANAKWQSRNAVVLGDYLLARNMELGMRSGQYDLVSYVIASIATLCEGELLQSDRAERMEITRDAYLEIIYKKTASLLGISAGVGALSAGANREQVARMRRFGDALGMAFQTQDDILDFTRGAETGKPSNNDLREHKITLPLLLLLDRADAARRDELLALLARCREDEAAVDALQ
;
A
#
# COMPACT_ATOMS: atom_id res chain seq x y z
N MET A 1 -8.08 24.29 0.24
CA MET A 1 -7.81 22.86 0.39
C MET A 1 -6.30 22.69 0.63
N VAL A 2 -5.88 21.89 1.62
CA VAL A 2 -4.45 21.61 1.86
C VAL A 2 -3.94 20.71 0.75
N THR A 3 -2.85 21.08 0.08
CA THR A 3 -2.26 20.28 -1.00
C THR A 3 -1.21 19.29 -0.46
N LEU A 4 -0.91 18.24 -1.22
CA LEU A 4 0.15 17.29 -0.86
C LEU A 4 1.51 17.98 -0.75
N ASP A 5 1.77 18.97 -1.58
CA ASP A 5 3.03 19.75 -1.54
C ASP A 5 3.15 20.59 -0.27
N ALA A 6 2.04 21.16 0.21
CA ALA A 6 2.03 21.83 1.51
C ALA A 6 2.33 20.86 2.67
N ILE A 7 1.84 19.61 2.59
CA ILE A 7 2.14 18.57 3.59
C ILE A 7 3.60 18.12 3.52
N ARG A 8 4.20 18.07 2.34
CA ARG A 8 5.61 17.72 2.12
C ARG A 8 6.58 18.80 2.58
N GLY A 9 6.17 20.05 2.49
CA GLY A 9 7.02 21.21 2.78
C GLY A 9 7.90 21.07 4.02
N PRO A 10 7.36 20.68 5.19
CA PRO A 10 8.14 20.55 6.43
C PRO A 10 9.29 19.53 6.38
N VAL A 11 9.28 18.56 5.45
CA VAL A 11 10.25 17.47 5.32
C VAL A 11 10.74 17.29 3.87
N ALA A 12 10.68 18.35 3.06
CA ALA A 12 11.02 18.26 1.64
C ALA A 12 12.48 17.87 1.41
N GLN A 13 13.41 18.45 2.15
CA GLN A 13 14.84 18.13 2.08
C GLN A 13 15.07 16.66 2.50
N GLU A 14 14.45 16.23 3.57
CA GLU A 14 14.58 14.88 4.11
C GLU A 14 14.01 13.82 3.15
N LEU A 15 13.01 14.16 2.34
CA LEU A 15 12.51 13.29 1.27
C LEU A 15 13.55 13.10 0.16
N GLU A 16 14.28 14.15 -0.23
CA GLU A 16 15.38 14.04 -1.21
C GLU A 16 16.54 13.21 -0.65
N GLU A 17 16.92 13.45 0.62
CA GLU A 17 17.95 12.67 1.30
C GLU A 17 17.57 11.19 1.45
N PHE A 18 16.30 10.91 1.74
CA PHE A 18 15.74 9.56 1.77
C PHE A 18 15.85 8.88 0.40
N ASP A 19 15.55 9.57 -0.69
CA ASP A 19 15.68 9.04 -2.04
C ASP A 19 17.11 8.66 -2.36
N ALA A 20 18.06 9.51 -2.00
CA ALA A 20 19.48 9.22 -2.15
C ALA A 20 19.91 8.04 -1.26
N PHE A 21 19.36 7.93 -0.04
CA PHE A 21 19.60 6.81 0.88
C PHE A 21 19.16 5.47 0.27
N VAL A 22 17.95 5.39 -0.26
CA VAL A 22 17.44 4.15 -0.88
C VAL A 22 18.29 3.75 -2.07
N ARG A 23 18.61 4.67 -3.00
CA ARG A 23 19.43 4.37 -4.17
C ARG A 23 20.83 3.85 -3.81
N ARG A 24 21.45 4.37 -2.75
CA ARG A 24 22.77 3.88 -2.29
C ARG A 24 22.72 2.46 -1.73
N ASN A 25 21.64 2.10 -1.03
CA ASN A 25 21.52 0.81 -0.36
C ASN A 25 21.05 -0.33 -1.29
N PHE A 26 20.42 0.01 -2.42
CA PHE A 26 19.96 -0.96 -3.43
C PHE A 26 20.82 -1.01 -4.69
N LYS A 27 22.11 -0.68 -4.58
CA LYS A 27 23.08 -0.93 -5.66
C LYS A 27 23.31 -2.43 -5.81
N VAL A 28 23.26 -2.92 -7.05
CA VAL A 28 23.42 -4.32 -7.41
C VAL A 28 24.46 -4.45 -8.53
N GLU A 29 25.34 -5.45 -8.46
CA GLU A 29 26.37 -5.69 -9.47
C GLU A 29 25.85 -6.42 -10.70
N ASN A 30 24.85 -7.31 -10.53
CA ASN A 30 24.24 -8.03 -11.64
C ASN A 30 23.46 -7.05 -12.52
N GLU A 31 23.82 -6.93 -13.79
CA GLU A 31 23.29 -5.94 -14.72
C GLU A 31 21.77 -6.04 -14.92
N LEU A 32 21.24 -7.27 -15.09
CA LEU A 32 19.80 -7.49 -15.25
C LEU A 32 19.05 -7.03 -13.99
N LEU A 33 19.49 -7.48 -12.83
CA LEU A 33 18.84 -7.16 -11.56
C LEU A 33 18.96 -5.67 -11.23
N SER A 34 20.11 -5.04 -11.53
CA SER A 34 20.31 -3.59 -11.38
C SER A 34 19.30 -2.81 -12.24
N GLY A 35 19.15 -3.20 -13.51
CA GLY A 35 18.17 -2.56 -14.41
C GLY A 35 16.72 -2.73 -13.92
N MET A 36 16.38 -3.88 -13.33
CA MET A 36 15.06 -4.12 -12.75
C MET A 36 14.83 -3.26 -11.50
N VAL A 37 15.77 -3.23 -10.58
CA VAL A 37 15.72 -2.44 -9.34
C VAL A 37 15.61 -0.94 -9.66
N ASP A 38 16.45 -0.45 -10.57
CA ASP A 38 16.44 0.96 -10.99
C ASP A 38 15.11 1.36 -11.62
N TYR A 39 14.53 0.48 -12.45
CA TYR A 39 13.23 0.72 -13.05
C TYR A 39 12.14 0.85 -12.00
N ILE A 40 12.07 -0.07 -11.05
CA ILE A 40 11.07 -0.06 -9.98
C ILE A 40 11.26 1.17 -9.07
N LEU A 41 12.48 1.43 -8.62
CA LEU A 41 12.77 2.57 -7.74
C LEU A 41 12.61 3.93 -8.43
N SER A 42 12.67 3.99 -9.76
CA SER A 42 12.35 5.21 -10.53
C SER A 42 10.84 5.44 -10.71
N SER A 43 10.01 4.41 -10.57
CA SER A 43 8.56 4.46 -10.73
C SER A 43 7.81 4.80 -9.42
N ARG A 44 8.38 5.70 -8.60
CA ARG A 44 7.78 6.04 -7.31
C ARG A 44 6.42 6.72 -7.48
N GLY A 45 5.48 6.33 -6.64
CA GLY A 45 4.20 7.00 -6.51
C GLY A 45 4.28 8.28 -5.68
N LYS A 46 3.19 8.61 -5.02
CA LYS A 46 3.09 9.80 -4.16
C LYS A 46 3.99 9.75 -2.91
N GLY A 47 4.64 8.59 -2.60
CA GLY A 47 5.55 8.44 -1.45
C GLY A 47 4.87 8.72 -0.10
N VAL A 48 3.60 8.35 0.05
CA VAL A 48 2.82 8.68 1.26
C VAL A 48 3.39 8.00 2.51
N ARG A 49 3.89 6.76 2.36
CA ARG A 49 4.45 5.99 3.48
C ARG A 49 5.75 6.58 4.01
N PRO A 50 6.80 6.82 3.19
CA PRO A 50 7.99 7.50 3.67
C PRO A 50 7.70 8.92 4.16
N LEU A 51 6.79 9.67 3.52
CA LEU A 51 6.34 10.98 4.02
C LEU A 51 5.77 10.86 5.44
N LEU A 52 4.92 9.87 5.70
CA LEU A 52 4.31 9.66 7.00
C LEU A 52 5.35 9.25 8.06
N VAL A 53 6.34 8.44 7.70
CA VAL A 53 7.48 8.11 8.58
C VAL A 53 8.25 9.37 8.97
N LEU A 54 8.61 10.21 8.01
CA LEU A 54 9.40 11.43 8.24
C LEU A 54 8.62 12.45 9.07
N LEU A 55 7.35 12.69 8.75
CA LEU A 55 6.50 13.60 9.51
C LEU A 55 6.26 13.10 10.94
N SER A 56 6.07 11.79 11.12
CA SER A 56 5.92 11.20 12.45
C SER A 56 7.20 11.32 13.28
N ALA A 57 8.36 11.14 12.66
CA ALA A 57 9.65 11.34 13.31
C ALA A 57 9.85 12.82 13.70
N ALA A 58 9.57 13.75 12.79
CA ALA A 58 9.66 15.19 13.07
C ALA A 58 8.76 15.62 14.24
N LEU A 59 7.51 15.11 14.26
CA LEU A 59 6.53 15.43 15.31
C LEU A 59 6.96 14.91 16.70
N ASN A 60 7.71 13.81 16.74
CA ASN A 60 8.16 13.16 17.97
C ASN A 60 9.64 13.43 18.28
N ALA A 61 10.25 14.40 17.59
CA ALA A 61 11.62 14.80 17.84
C ALA A 61 11.80 15.28 19.27
N PRO A 62 12.92 14.95 19.94
CA PRO A 62 13.26 15.54 21.22
C PRO A 62 13.43 17.06 21.09
N ALA A 63 13.20 17.79 22.18
CA ALA A 63 13.31 19.25 22.20
C ALA A 63 14.70 19.71 21.68
N GLY A 64 14.68 20.54 20.64
CA GLY A 64 15.90 21.09 20.00
C GLY A 64 16.50 20.23 18.90
N GLY A 65 15.93 19.04 18.58
CA GLY A 65 16.38 18.17 17.49
C GLY A 65 15.37 18.03 16.37
N ARG A 66 15.84 17.74 15.14
CA ARG A 66 14.94 17.46 14.00
C ARG A 66 14.27 16.06 14.07
N GLY A 67 14.79 15.16 14.91
CA GLY A 67 14.31 13.77 15.05
C GLY A 67 14.53 12.87 13.82
N ILE A 68 14.90 13.45 12.69
CA ILE A 68 15.10 12.75 11.43
C ILE A 68 16.59 12.54 11.19
N GLY A 69 16.98 11.30 10.84
CA GLY A 69 18.35 10.93 10.54
C GLY A 69 18.43 9.56 9.87
N GLN A 70 19.64 8.97 9.83
CA GLN A 70 19.88 7.68 9.16
C GLN A 70 18.95 6.56 9.66
N ARG A 71 18.62 6.56 10.95
CA ARG A 71 17.69 5.62 11.56
C ARG A 71 16.27 5.80 11.02
N THR A 72 15.85 7.05 10.78
CA THR A 72 14.53 7.35 10.20
C THR A 72 14.48 7.00 8.73
N TYR A 73 15.56 7.27 7.97
CA TYR A 73 15.64 6.85 6.56
C TYR A 73 15.62 5.34 6.41
N LEU A 74 16.27 4.61 7.33
CA LEU A 74 16.16 3.15 7.37
C LEU A 74 14.72 2.71 7.63
N ALA A 75 14.03 3.28 8.61
CA ALA A 75 12.63 2.97 8.92
C ALA A 75 11.71 3.23 7.70
N ALA A 76 11.89 4.37 7.03
CA ALA A 76 11.15 4.72 5.81
C ALA A 76 11.44 3.74 4.67
N MET A 77 12.70 3.34 4.49
CA MET A 77 13.10 2.34 3.49
C MET A 77 12.48 0.98 3.77
N LEU A 78 12.52 0.50 5.01
CA LEU A 78 11.93 -0.77 5.40
C LEU A 78 10.45 -0.85 5.00
N VAL A 79 9.70 0.20 5.27
CA VAL A 79 8.27 0.26 4.94
C VAL A 79 8.02 0.40 3.44
N GLU A 80 8.73 1.31 2.76
CA GLU A 80 8.49 1.58 1.33
C GLU A 80 8.86 0.40 0.44
N ILE A 81 9.94 -0.33 0.79
CA ILE A 81 10.32 -1.52 0.03
C ILE A 81 9.36 -2.68 0.25
N ILE A 82 8.84 -2.89 1.47
CA ILE A 82 7.75 -3.87 1.70
C ILE A 82 6.55 -3.54 0.81
N HIS A 83 6.11 -2.29 0.80
CA HIS A 83 5.02 -1.87 -0.07
C HIS A 83 5.34 -2.05 -1.57
N THR A 84 6.55 -1.72 -1.98
CA THR A 84 6.97 -1.84 -3.39
C THR A 84 6.98 -3.31 -3.83
N ALA A 85 7.46 -4.21 -2.99
CA ALA A 85 7.45 -5.63 -3.25
C ALA A 85 6.02 -6.20 -3.30
N SER A 86 5.14 -5.79 -2.38
CA SER A 86 3.73 -6.21 -2.44
C SER A 86 3.07 -5.77 -3.75
N LEU A 87 3.29 -4.53 -4.21
CA LEU A 87 2.75 -4.07 -5.49
C LEU A 87 3.24 -4.88 -6.69
N ILE A 88 4.51 -5.37 -6.66
CA ILE A 88 5.03 -6.22 -7.73
C ILE A 88 4.34 -7.59 -7.73
N HIS A 89 4.11 -8.17 -6.55
CA HIS A 89 3.39 -9.43 -6.41
C HIS A 89 1.92 -9.28 -6.80
N ASP A 90 1.26 -8.19 -6.37
CA ASP A 90 -0.12 -7.87 -6.73
C ASP A 90 -0.27 -7.73 -8.25
N ASP A 91 0.67 -7.04 -8.94
CA ASP A 91 0.65 -6.93 -10.40
C ASP A 91 0.73 -8.29 -11.12
N VAL A 92 1.35 -9.30 -10.51
CA VAL A 92 1.37 -10.67 -11.04
C VAL A 92 0.05 -11.39 -10.77
N ILE A 93 -0.50 -11.24 -9.58
CA ILE A 93 -1.78 -11.87 -9.16
C ILE A 93 -2.94 -11.31 -9.99
N ASP A 94 -2.98 -9.99 -10.16
CA ASP A 94 -4.02 -9.26 -10.90
C ASP A 94 -3.77 -9.27 -12.43
N GLU A 95 -2.71 -9.93 -12.92
CA GLU A 95 -2.27 -9.93 -14.33
C GLU A 95 -2.16 -8.50 -14.93
N ALA A 96 -1.77 -7.53 -14.12
CA ALA A 96 -1.77 -6.13 -14.49
C ALA A 96 -0.64 -5.79 -15.48
N ASP A 97 -0.99 -5.20 -16.63
CA ASP A 97 -0.03 -4.74 -17.64
C ASP A 97 0.64 -3.41 -17.27
N THR A 98 -0.04 -2.58 -16.51
CA THR A 98 0.42 -1.22 -16.21
C THR A 98 0.35 -0.89 -14.74
N ARG A 99 1.36 -0.15 -14.26
CA ARG A 99 1.42 0.43 -12.92
C ARG A 99 1.91 1.88 -13.00
N ARG A 100 1.12 2.82 -12.47
CA ARG A 100 1.47 4.25 -12.46
C ARG A 100 1.79 4.83 -13.86
N GLY A 101 1.03 4.42 -14.87
CA GLY A 101 1.20 4.85 -16.27
C GLY A 101 2.42 4.29 -16.99
N ARG A 102 3.10 3.27 -16.42
CA ARG A 102 4.23 2.55 -17.03
C ARG A 102 3.92 1.05 -17.07
N ALA A 103 4.65 0.31 -17.90
CA ALA A 103 4.55 -1.15 -17.89
C ALA A 103 4.85 -1.71 -16.49
N SER A 104 4.04 -2.65 -16.00
CA SER A 104 4.30 -3.37 -14.74
C SER A 104 5.58 -4.20 -14.86
N ALA A 105 6.11 -4.67 -13.71
CA ALA A 105 7.22 -5.63 -13.73
C ALA A 105 6.81 -6.94 -14.44
N ASN A 106 5.56 -7.36 -14.24
CA ASN A 106 4.96 -8.52 -14.88
C ASN A 106 4.97 -8.38 -16.42
N ALA A 107 4.44 -7.29 -16.95
CA ALA A 107 4.40 -7.04 -18.39
C ALA A 107 5.79 -6.91 -19.02
N LYS A 108 6.76 -6.34 -18.28
CA LYS A 108 8.10 -6.05 -18.82
C LYS A 108 9.06 -7.25 -18.76
N TRP A 109 8.99 -8.06 -17.71
CA TRP A 109 9.96 -9.16 -17.46
C TRP A 109 9.32 -10.52 -17.24
N GLN A 110 8.04 -10.67 -17.46
CA GLN A 110 7.22 -11.87 -17.22
C GLN A 110 7.03 -12.18 -15.71
N SER A 111 5.95 -12.86 -15.39
CA SER A 111 5.51 -13.17 -14.02
C SER A 111 6.61 -13.82 -13.17
N ARG A 112 7.36 -14.77 -13.75
CA ARG A 112 8.45 -15.45 -13.04
C ARG A 112 9.51 -14.49 -12.52
N ASN A 113 9.97 -13.56 -13.35
CA ASN A 113 11.03 -12.61 -12.97
C ASN A 113 10.47 -11.51 -12.03
N ALA A 114 9.20 -11.13 -12.19
CA ALA A 114 8.54 -10.19 -11.30
C ALA A 114 8.43 -10.75 -9.88
N VAL A 115 8.00 -12.02 -9.72
CA VAL A 115 7.95 -12.68 -8.41
C VAL A 115 9.34 -12.71 -7.76
N VAL A 116 10.36 -13.15 -8.49
CA VAL A 116 11.74 -13.21 -7.96
C VAL A 116 12.28 -11.82 -7.59
N LEU A 117 11.91 -10.76 -8.35
CA LEU A 117 12.27 -9.39 -8.02
C LEU A 117 11.61 -8.92 -6.71
N GLY A 118 10.33 -9.21 -6.51
CA GLY A 118 9.63 -8.89 -5.25
C GLY A 118 10.29 -9.58 -4.05
N ASP A 119 10.59 -10.89 -4.17
CA ASP A 119 11.30 -11.65 -3.14
C ASP A 119 12.70 -11.09 -2.86
N TYR A 120 13.44 -10.74 -3.91
CA TYR A 120 14.75 -10.11 -3.76
C TYR A 120 14.66 -8.79 -2.98
N LEU A 121 13.71 -7.93 -3.33
CA LEU A 121 13.51 -6.65 -2.63
C LEU A 121 13.19 -6.86 -1.16
N LEU A 122 12.30 -7.80 -0.81
CA LEU A 122 11.97 -8.13 0.58
C LEU A 122 13.19 -8.67 1.34
N ALA A 123 13.88 -9.65 0.77
CA ALA A 123 15.05 -10.28 1.40
C ALA A 123 16.18 -9.25 1.61
N ARG A 124 16.49 -8.45 0.59
CA ARG A 124 17.51 -7.40 0.66
C ARG A 124 17.17 -6.32 1.66
N ASN A 125 15.91 -5.92 1.73
CA ASN A 125 15.41 -4.95 2.69
C ASN A 125 15.62 -5.44 4.15
N MET A 126 15.26 -6.68 4.42
CA MET A 126 15.48 -7.28 5.74
C MET A 126 16.96 -7.45 6.07
N GLU A 127 17.78 -7.88 5.11
CA GLU A 127 19.23 -7.97 5.28
C GLU A 127 19.83 -6.61 5.68
N LEU A 128 19.49 -5.54 4.96
CA LEU A 128 19.95 -4.19 5.26
C LEU A 128 19.52 -3.72 6.66
N GLY A 129 18.27 -4.00 7.02
CA GLY A 129 17.75 -3.74 8.35
C GLY A 129 18.55 -4.45 9.44
N MET A 130 18.78 -5.74 9.29
CA MET A 130 19.55 -6.55 10.26
C MET A 130 21.01 -6.11 10.36
N ARG A 131 21.66 -5.82 9.24
CA ARG A 131 23.04 -5.33 9.21
C ARG A 131 23.23 -3.97 9.86
N SER A 132 22.17 -3.15 9.89
CA SER A 132 22.20 -1.84 10.54
C SER A 132 22.30 -1.90 12.07
N GLY A 133 22.00 -3.05 12.67
CA GLY A 133 21.87 -3.23 14.12
C GLY A 133 20.60 -2.61 14.73
N GLN A 134 19.69 -2.05 13.91
CA GLN A 134 18.45 -1.42 14.37
C GLN A 134 17.32 -2.47 14.46
N TYR A 135 17.52 -3.49 15.29
CA TYR A 135 16.63 -4.65 15.39
C TYR A 135 15.21 -4.31 15.85
N ASP A 136 15.04 -3.26 16.63
CA ASP A 136 13.73 -2.77 17.08
C ASP A 136 12.90 -2.23 15.90
N LEU A 137 13.52 -1.52 14.95
CA LEU A 137 12.83 -1.07 13.73
C LEU A 137 12.42 -2.26 12.86
N VAL A 138 13.35 -3.22 12.65
CA VAL A 138 13.05 -4.44 11.88
C VAL A 138 11.93 -5.23 12.52
N SER A 139 12.02 -5.47 13.84
CA SER A 139 10.98 -6.18 14.59
C SER A 139 9.63 -5.50 14.53
N TYR A 140 9.60 -4.16 14.50
CA TYR A 140 8.36 -3.40 14.41
C TYR A 140 7.67 -3.53 13.05
N VAL A 141 8.44 -3.58 11.95
CA VAL A 141 7.88 -3.57 10.60
C VAL A 141 7.64 -4.98 10.03
N ILE A 142 8.41 -5.99 10.43
CA ILE A 142 8.40 -7.30 9.77
C ILE A 142 7.03 -8.00 9.83
N ALA A 143 6.28 -7.80 10.92
CA ALA A 143 4.94 -8.37 11.08
C ALA A 143 3.95 -7.86 10.02
N SER A 144 4.21 -6.71 9.39
CA SER A 144 3.35 -6.17 8.34
C SER A 144 3.31 -7.06 7.10
N ILE A 145 4.38 -7.79 6.81
CA ILE A 145 4.45 -8.68 5.64
C ILE A 145 3.40 -9.78 5.76
N ALA A 146 3.35 -10.47 6.91
CA ALA A 146 2.32 -11.48 7.16
C ALA A 146 0.91 -10.88 7.11
N THR A 147 0.72 -9.71 7.73
CA THR A 147 -0.58 -9.02 7.74
C THR A 147 -1.07 -8.67 6.33
N LEU A 148 -0.16 -8.18 5.45
CA LEU A 148 -0.49 -7.89 4.05
C LEU A 148 -0.89 -9.16 3.29
N CYS A 149 -0.11 -10.25 3.42
CA CYS A 149 -0.41 -11.53 2.79
C CYS A 149 -1.75 -12.12 3.26
N GLU A 150 -2.03 -12.06 4.57
CA GLU A 150 -3.34 -12.48 5.11
C GLU A 150 -4.50 -11.66 4.54
N GLY A 151 -4.30 -10.34 4.38
CA GLY A 151 -5.30 -9.45 3.78
C GLY A 151 -5.59 -9.80 2.33
N GLU A 152 -4.53 -10.10 1.54
CA GLU A 152 -4.66 -10.49 0.14
C GLU A 152 -5.40 -11.82 -0.02
N LEU A 153 -5.00 -12.84 0.76
CA LEU A 153 -5.66 -14.15 0.73
C LEU A 153 -7.13 -14.07 1.17
N LEU A 154 -7.43 -13.26 2.20
CA LEU A 154 -8.80 -13.06 2.65
C LEU A 154 -9.64 -12.38 1.57
N GLN A 155 -9.10 -11.35 0.91
CA GLN A 155 -9.80 -10.68 -0.20
C GLN A 155 -10.08 -11.64 -1.36
N SER A 156 -9.09 -12.43 -1.76
CA SER A 156 -9.23 -13.41 -2.84
C SER A 156 -10.30 -14.46 -2.53
N ASP A 157 -10.28 -15.06 -1.32
CA ASP A 157 -11.31 -16.02 -0.86
C ASP A 157 -12.73 -15.40 -0.90
N ARG A 158 -12.87 -14.13 -0.49
CA ARG A 158 -14.17 -13.44 -0.49
C ARG A 158 -14.64 -13.06 -1.89
N ALA A 159 -13.74 -12.66 -2.77
CA ALA A 159 -14.06 -12.35 -4.16
C ALA A 159 -14.51 -13.62 -4.91
N GLU A 160 -13.84 -14.75 -4.68
CA GLU A 160 -14.18 -16.04 -5.30
C GLU A 160 -15.56 -16.55 -4.87
N ARG A 161 -15.92 -16.36 -3.59
CA ARG A 161 -17.26 -16.71 -3.06
C ARG A 161 -18.34 -15.69 -3.36
N MET A 162 -17.97 -14.48 -3.81
CA MET A 162 -18.86 -13.33 -3.92
C MET A 162 -19.69 -13.07 -2.64
N GLU A 163 -19.10 -13.36 -1.49
CA GLU A 163 -19.70 -13.20 -0.17
C GLU A 163 -18.78 -12.38 0.74
N ILE A 164 -19.28 -11.27 1.24
CA ILE A 164 -18.55 -10.46 2.20
C ILE A 164 -19.49 -9.85 3.23
N THR A 165 -19.05 -9.84 4.49
CA THR A 165 -19.69 -9.07 5.56
C THR A 165 -18.97 -7.74 5.74
N ARG A 166 -19.64 -6.79 6.40
CA ARG A 166 -19.00 -5.51 6.75
C ARG A 166 -17.72 -5.69 7.57
N ASP A 167 -17.73 -6.61 8.52
CA ASP A 167 -16.56 -6.88 9.35
C ASP A 167 -15.41 -7.46 8.53
N ALA A 168 -15.69 -8.40 7.61
CA ALA A 168 -14.68 -8.94 6.70
C ALA A 168 -14.12 -7.87 5.75
N TYR A 169 -14.97 -6.97 5.22
CA TYR A 169 -14.53 -5.83 4.42
C TYR A 169 -13.58 -4.92 5.22
N LEU A 170 -13.95 -4.54 6.45
CA LEU A 170 -13.12 -3.70 7.30
C LEU A 170 -11.80 -4.39 7.67
N GLU A 171 -11.81 -5.70 7.89
CA GLU A 171 -10.60 -6.49 8.13
C GLU A 171 -9.68 -6.50 6.89
N ILE A 172 -10.21 -6.68 5.70
CA ILE A 172 -9.45 -6.67 4.44
C ILE A 172 -8.76 -5.32 4.25
N ILE A 173 -9.50 -4.20 4.29
CA ILE A 173 -8.91 -2.88 4.08
C ILE A 173 -7.94 -2.49 5.18
N TYR A 174 -8.15 -2.97 6.42
CA TYR A 174 -7.18 -2.82 7.49
C TYR A 174 -5.88 -3.56 7.15
N LYS A 175 -5.95 -4.84 6.83
CA LYS A 175 -4.78 -5.68 6.57
C LYS A 175 -4.00 -5.22 5.33
N LYS A 176 -4.68 -4.96 4.21
CA LYS A 176 -4.04 -4.57 2.94
C LYS A 176 -3.48 -3.14 2.92
N THR A 177 -4.16 -2.21 3.57
CA THR A 177 -3.84 -0.78 3.42
C THR A 177 -3.51 -0.09 4.74
N ALA A 178 -4.44 -0.15 5.71
CA ALA A 178 -4.33 0.66 6.92
C ALA A 178 -3.19 0.21 7.83
N SER A 179 -2.96 -1.09 7.97
CA SER A 179 -1.92 -1.64 8.83
C SER A 179 -0.52 -1.11 8.50
N LEU A 180 -0.18 -1.01 7.21
CA LEU A 180 1.12 -0.52 6.78
C LEU A 180 1.26 1.01 6.94
N LEU A 181 0.18 1.78 6.81
CA LEU A 181 0.18 3.20 7.15
C LEU A 181 0.31 3.42 8.66
N GLY A 182 -0.35 2.58 9.47
CA GLY A 182 -0.16 2.58 10.92
C GLY A 182 1.28 2.27 11.32
N ILE A 183 1.88 1.24 10.71
CA ILE A 183 3.30 0.90 10.90
C ILE A 183 4.20 2.05 10.47
N SER A 184 3.92 2.72 9.35
CA SER A 184 4.69 3.87 8.88
C SER A 184 4.73 5.00 9.93
N ALA A 185 3.57 5.37 10.46
CA ALA A 185 3.49 6.40 11.49
C ALA A 185 4.16 5.96 12.80
N GLY A 186 3.93 4.71 13.23
CA GLY A 186 4.50 4.18 14.46
C GLY A 186 6.02 4.05 14.40
N VAL A 187 6.58 3.48 13.31
CA VAL A 187 8.03 3.31 13.15
C VAL A 187 8.75 4.65 12.97
N GLY A 188 8.08 5.66 12.39
CA GLY A 188 8.61 7.01 12.32
C GLY A 188 8.84 7.59 13.73
N ALA A 189 7.83 7.52 14.60
CA ALA A 189 7.96 7.93 16.00
C ALA A 189 9.04 7.12 16.74
N LEU A 190 9.06 5.79 16.56
CA LEU A 190 10.05 4.90 17.15
C LEU A 190 11.48 5.29 16.72
N SER A 191 11.68 5.61 15.45
CA SER A 191 12.98 6.02 14.92
C SER A 191 13.53 7.30 15.52
N ALA A 192 12.64 8.19 15.97
CA ALA A 192 12.99 9.45 16.65
C ALA A 192 13.19 9.29 18.17
N GLY A 193 13.05 8.08 18.71
CA GLY A 193 13.22 7.82 20.14
C GLY A 193 11.96 8.07 20.98
N ALA A 194 10.78 8.13 20.36
CA ALA A 194 9.50 8.27 21.05
C ALA A 194 9.26 7.11 22.03
N ASN A 195 8.57 7.40 23.13
CA ASN A 195 8.18 6.37 24.09
C ASN A 195 7.03 5.49 23.53
N ARG A 196 6.76 4.39 24.23
CA ARG A 196 5.73 3.39 23.80
C ARG A 196 4.34 4.01 23.57
N GLU A 197 3.94 4.95 24.41
CA GLU A 197 2.63 5.61 24.29
C GLU A 197 2.55 6.49 23.06
N GLN A 198 3.60 7.27 22.78
CA GLN A 198 3.72 8.09 21.57
C GLN A 198 3.71 7.24 20.31
N VAL A 199 4.50 6.16 20.28
CA VAL A 199 4.51 5.19 19.17
C VAL A 199 3.11 4.60 18.95
N ALA A 200 2.43 4.16 20.01
CA ALA A 200 1.08 3.61 19.91
C ALA A 200 0.05 4.65 19.43
N ARG A 201 0.19 5.91 19.83
CA ARG A 201 -0.66 7.01 19.37
C ARG A 201 -0.49 7.26 17.88
N MET A 202 0.76 7.34 17.42
CA MET A 202 1.07 7.51 15.99
C MET A 202 0.61 6.30 15.17
N ARG A 203 0.74 5.08 15.70
CA ARG A 203 0.21 3.87 15.08
C ARG A 203 -1.31 3.98 14.85
N ARG A 204 -2.07 4.31 15.89
CA ARG A 204 -3.54 4.49 15.77
C ARG A 204 -3.92 5.58 14.79
N PHE A 205 -3.18 6.69 14.74
CA PHE A 205 -3.39 7.74 13.75
C PHE A 205 -3.20 7.20 12.32
N GLY A 206 -2.11 6.48 12.07
CA GLY A 206 -1.83 5.90 10.75
C GLY A 206 -2.84 4.82 10.35
N ASP A 207 -3.29 3.98 11.30
CA ASP A 207 -4.36 3.00 11.07
C ASP A 207 -5.67 3.70 10.65
N ALA A 208 -6.10 4.74 11.36
CA ALA A 208 -7.30 5.50 11.04
C ALA A 208 -7.19 6.24 9.69
N LEU A 209 -6.02 6.83 9.41
CA LEU A 209 -5.74 7.44 8.11
C LEU A 209 -5.84 6.43 6.97
N GLY A 210 -5.31 5.23 7.17
CA GLY A 210 -5.33 4.16 6.18
C GLY A 210 -6.74 3.64 5.90
N MET A 211 -7.55 3.46 6.95
CA MET A 211 -8.96 3.11 6.81
C MET A 211 -9.74 4.15 6.00
N ALA A 212 -9.58 5.44 6.35
CA ALA A 212 -10.23 6.52 5.61
C ALA A 212 -9.74 6.62 4.16
N PHE A 213 -8.44 6.42 3.93
CA PHE A 213 -7.84 6.44 2.59
C PHE A 213 -8.42 5.34 1.71
N GLN A 214 -8.47 4.09 2.19
CA GLN A 214 -9.00 2.98 1.39
C GLN A 214 -10.50 3.12 1.15
N THR A 215 -11.27 3.50 2.17
CA THR A 215 -12.71 3.75 2.00
C THR A 215 -12.97 4.82 0.93
N GLN A 216 -12.15 5.88 0.89
CA GLN A 216 -12.26 6.92 -0.14
C GLN A 216 -11.86 6.41 -1.52
N ASP A 217 -10.82 5.57 -1.62
CA ASP A 217 -10.38 4.98 -2.89
C ASP A 217 -11.48 4.08 -3.48
N ASP A 218 -12.12 3.24 -2.66
CA ASP A 218 -13.25 2.39 -3.05
C ASP A 218 -14.47 3.19 -3.54
N ILE A 219 -14.78 4.31 -2.86
CA ILE A 219 -15.86 5.21 -3.29
C ILE A 219 -15.53 5.85 -4.64
N LEU A 220 -14.28 6.28 -4.83
CA LEU A 220 -13.84 6.89 -6.08
C LEU A 220 -13.82 5.90 -7.25
N ASP A 221 -13.41 4.64 -7.02
CA ASP A 221 -13.44 3.59 -8.04
C ASP A 221 -14.88 3.30 -8.51
N PHE A 222 -15.84 3.33 -7.59
CA PHE A 222 -17.27 3.11 -7.87
C PHE A 222 -17.98 4.35 -8.49
N THR A 223 -17.35 5.53 -8.43
CA THR A 223 -18.00 6.79 -8.86
C THR A 223 -17.75 7.05 -10.35
N ARG A 224 -18.84 7.23 -11.13
CA ARG A 224 -18.77 7.59 -12.54
C ARG A 224 -18.01 8.89 -12.77
N GLY A 225 -17.06 8.87 -13.72
CA GLY A 225 -16.33 10.07 -14.13
C GLY A 225 -15.35 10.62 -13.11
N ALA A 226 -15.00 9.87 -12.07
CA ALA A 226 -13.95 10.27 -11.14
C ALA A 226 -12.58 10.34 -11.87
N GLU A 227 -11.93 11.51 -11.83
CA GLU A 227 -10.60 11.70 -12.42
C GLU A 227 -9.52 11.06 -11.52
N THR A 228 -9.45 9.73 -11.50
CA THR A 228 -8.49 8.98 -10.65
C THR A 228 -7.18 8.65 -11.37
N GLY A 229 -7.13 8.85 -12.70
CA GLY A 229 -5.99 8.44 -13.55
C GLY A 229 -5.87 6.91 -13.73
N LYS A 230 -6.88 6.15 -13.27
CA LYS A 230 -7.05 4.70 -13.49
C LYS A 230 -8.38 4.45 -14.21
N PRO A 231 -8.55 3.32 -14.92
CA PRO A 231 -9.88 2.88 -15.33
C PRO A 231 -10.79 2.80 -14.10
N SER A 232 -11.99 3.36 -14.17
CA SER A 232 -13.00 3.23 -13.11
C SER A 232 -13.57 1.83 -13.10
N ASN A 233 -14.15 1.42 -11.96
CA ASN A 233 -14.84 0.14 -11.77
C ASN A 233 -13.94 -1.12 -11.86
N ASN A 234 -12.66 -0.98 -11.58
CA ASN A 234 -11.76 -2.13 -11.50
C ASN A 234 -12.23 -3.15 -10.45
N ASP A 235 -12.69 -2.67 -9.30
CA ASP A 235 -13.19 -3.53 -8.23
C ASP A 235 -14.35 -4.42 -8.69
N LEU A 236 -15.30 -3.86 -9.45
CA LEU A 236 -16.43 -4.63 -10.00
C LEU A 236 -15.96 -5.69 -11.01
N ARG A 237 -14.98 -5.35 -11.87
CA ARG A 237 -14.42 -6.29 -12.86
C ARG A 237 -13.65 -7.44 -12.22
N GLU A 238 -13.05 -7.19 -11.06
CA GLU A 238 -12.33 -8.19 -10.26
C GLU A 238 -13.24 -8.89 -9.25
N HIS A 239 -14.58 -8.70 -9.34
CA HIS A 239 -15.60 -9.25 -8.44
C HIS A 239 -15.36 -8.86 -6.96
N LYS A 240 -14.67 -7.76 -6.70
CA LYS A 240 -14.43 -7.24 -5.35
C LYS A 240 -15.68 -6.49 -4.88
N ILE A 241 -16.28 -6.96 -3.79
CA ILE A 241 -17.40 -6.26 -3.14
C ILE A 241 -16.81 -5.25 -2.17
N THR A 242 -16.68 -4.02 -2.62
CA THR A 242 -16.21 -2.89 -1.81
C THR A 242 -17.38 -2.17 -1.13
N LEU A 243 -17.09 -1.17 -0.28
CA LEU A 243 -18.11 -0.56 0.59
C LEU A 243 -19.37 -0.06 -0.14
N PRO A 244 -19.30 0.62 -1.31
CA PRO A 244 -20.51 1.05 -2.00
C PRO A 244 -21.44 -0.09 -2.36
N LEU A 245 -20.92 -1.15 -2.98
CA LEU A 245 -21.70 -2.33 -3.36
C LEU A 245 -22.20 -3.09 -2.13
N LEU A 246 -21.36 -3.23 -1.09
CA LEU A 246 -21.76 -3.87 0.17
C LEU A 246 -22.96 -3.18 0.80
N LEU A 247 -22.98 -1.84 0.86
CA LEU A 247 -24.11 -1.08 1.40
C LEU A 247 -25.38 -1.21 0.54
N LEU A 248 -25.22 -1.39 -0.77
CA LEU A 248 -26.33 -1.65 -1.67
C LEU A 248 -26.93 -3.04 -1.40
N LEU A 249 -26.08 -4.06 -1.29
CA LEU A 249 -26.47 -5.44 -0.98
C LEU A 249 -27.14 -5.58 0.40
N ASP A 250 -26.67 -4.82 1.40
CA ASP A 250 -27.23 -4.81 2.75
C ASP A 250 -28.67 -4.21 2.80
N ARG A 251 -29.02 -3.35 1.85
CA ARG A 251 -30.33 -2.70 1.75
C ARG A 251 -31.31 -3.41 0.83
N ALA A 252 -30.82 -4.33 0.01
CA ALA A 252 -31.62 -5.08 -0.95
C ALA A 252 -32.38 -6.21 -0.26
N ASP A 253 -33.62 -6.48 -0.73
CA ASP A 253 -34.30 -7.73 -0.43
C ASP A 253 -33.61 -8.93 -1.13
N ALA A 254 -34.05 -10.14 -0.83
CA ALA A 254 -33.42 -11.35 -1.35
C ALA A 254 -33.39 -11.38 -2.89
N ALA A 255 -34.48 -11.04 -3.56
CA ALA A 255 -34.61 -11.08 -5.02
C ALA A 255 -33.66 -10.04 -5.67
N ARG A 256 -33.60 -8.81 -5.12
CA ARG A 256 -32.71 -7.75 -5.61
C ARG A 256 -31.27 -8.06 -5.33
N ARG A 257 -30.96 -8.69 -4.18
CA ARG A 257 -29.62 -9.14 -3.84
C ARG A 257 -29.10 -10.16 -4.86
N ASP A 258 -29.91 -11.16 -5.20
CA ASP A 258 -29.54 -12.17 -6.21
C ASP A 258 -29.30 -11.54 -7.59
N GLU A 259 -30.13 -10.57 -7.98
CA GLU A 259 -29.96 -9.81 -9.23
C GLU A 259 -28.61 -9.03 -9.24
N LEU A 260 -28.30 -8.33 -8.15
CA LEU A 260 -27.05 -7.56 -8.03
C LEU A 260 -25.80 -8.46 -8.09
N LEU A 261 -25.85 -9.63 -7.43
CA LEU A 261 -24.76 -10.60 -7.48
C LEU A 261 -24.62 -11.24 -8.87
N ALA A 262 -25.73 -11.49 -9.56
CA ALA A 262 -25.71 -11.98 -10.95
C ALA A 262 -25.14 -10.93 -11.92
N LEU A 263 -25.36 -9.63 -11.68
CA LEU A 263 -24.72 -8.56 -12.44
C LEU A 263 -23.20 -8.52 -12.14
N LEU A 264 -22.80 -8.59 -10.86
CA LEU A 264 -21.39 -8.59 -10.46
C LEU A 264 -20.63 -9.74 -11.13
N ALA A 265 -21.20 -10.93 -11.17
CA ALA A 265 -20.59 -12.10 -11.82
C ALA A 265 -20.29 -11.89 -13.32
N ARG A 266 -20.98 -10.95 -13.97
CA ARG A 266 -20.78 -10.61 -15.40
C ARG A 266 -19.83 -9.44 -15.64
N CYS A 267 -19.50 -8.64 -14.62
CA CYS A 267 -18.75 -7.39 -14.77
C CYS A 267 -17.36 -7.55 -15.40
N ARG A 268 -16.75 -8.73 -15.34
CA ARG A 268 -15.45 -8.98 -15.95
C ARG A 268 -15.47 -8.85 -17.47
N GLU A 269 -16.56 -9.26 -18.11
CA GLU A 269 -16.66 -9.35 -19.59
C GLU A 269 -17.79 -8.46 -20.16
N ASP A 270 -18.65 -7.89 -19.31
CA ASP A 270 -19.86 -7.18 -19.73
C ASP A 270 -19.92 -5.77 -19.15
N GLU A 271 -19.63 -4.77 -20.01
CA GLU A 271 -19.68 -3.35 -19.65
C GLU A 271 -21.09 -2.91 -19.26
N ALA A 272 -22.14 -3.48 -19.86
CA ALA A 272 -23.51 -3.15 -19.50
C ALA A 272 -23.86 -3.64 -18.08
N ALA A 273 -23.24 -4.72 -17.60
CA ALA A 273 -23.42 -5.15 -16.22
C ALA A 273 -22.73 -4.19 -15.23
N VAL A 274 -21.55 -3.65 -15.58
CA VAL A 274 -20.86 -2.61 -14.80
C VAL A 274 -21.73 -1.37 -14.71
N ASP A 275 -22.26 -0.88 -15.85
CA ASP A 275 -23.15 0.28 -15.89
C ASP A 275 -24.45 0.11 -15.10
N ALA A 276 -24.97 -1.11 -15.05
CA ALA A 276 -26.19 -1.42 -14.31
C ALA A 276 -25.97 -1.48 -12.78
N LEU A 277 -24.74 -1.73 -12.32
CA LEU A 277 -24.39 -1.74 -10.88
C LEU A 277 -24.05 -0.35 -10.34
N GLN A 278 -23.70 0.60 -11.18
CA GLN A 278 -23.44 2.01 -10.87
C GLN A 278 -24.74 2.84 -10.86
#